data_a012e3a89c5131e08678d0089bb28572
#
_entry.id   a012e3a89c5131e08678d0089bb28572
#
_cell.length_a   1.000
_cell.length_b   1.000
_cell.length_c   1.000
_cell.angle_alpha   90.00
_cell.angle_beta   90.00
_cell.angle_gamma   90.00
#
_symmetry.space_group_name_H-M   'P 1'
#
loop_
_entity.id
_entity.type
_entity.pdbx_description
1 polymer ?
#
loop_
_entity_poly.entity_id
_entity_poly.type
_entity_poly.pdbx_seq_one_letter_code
_entity_poly.pdbx_strand_id
1 'polypeptide(L)'
;MEVFASNWASRFGQLCLCAGLVLLPALTQAAESDPWEGFNRPVFTFNDTIDTYALKPLAQGYQAITPQFLEDGIHNVFNNVGDVGNLANDLLQGKVEEAGIDTSRVLFNTTFGLLGFFDVGTKMGLQRNDEDFGQTLGVWGLNSGPYLVLPLLGPSTVRDASGKIPDSFLEPYSYINDVPARNVARVVDVVDTRASLLSAEKFISGDKYSFIRNAYLQMREFKVKDGEVEDDF
;
A
#
# COMPACT_ATOMS: atom_id res chain seq x y z
N MET A 1 25.70 23.70 42.52
CA MET A 1 24.70 23.74 41.45
C MET A 1 25.31 23.12 40.17
N GLU A 2 26.02 21.97 40.30
CA GLU A 2 26.75 21.31 39.19
C GLU A 2 26.77 19.77 39.36
N VAL A 3 25.64 19.13 39.59
CA VAL A 3 25.58 17.65 39.67
C VAL A 3 24.46 17.03 38.85
N PHE A 4 23.65 17.85 38.13
CA PHE A 4 22.49 17.33 37.40
C PHE A 4 22.66 17.17 35.88
N ALA A 5 23.82 17.51 35.29
CA ALA A 5 24.00 17.54 33.84
C ALA A 5 24.68 16.29 33.24
N SER A 6 25.18 15.32 34.02
CA SER A 6 26.00 14.22 33.48
C SER A 6 25.27 12.90 33.20
N ASN A 7 24.01 12.76 33.58
CA ASN A 7 23.30 11.48 33.48
C ASN A 7 22.34 11.31 32.27
N TRP A 8 22.16 12.35 31.46
CA TRP A 8 21.26 12.26 30.30
C TRP A 8 21.94 11.73 29.04
N ALA A 9 23.19 12.08 28.82
CA ALA A 9 23.92 11.62 27.62
C ALA A 9 24.22 10.11 27.63
N SER A 10 24.43 9.50 28.81
CA SER A 10 24.71 8.07 28.91
C SER A 10 23.45 7.18 28.75
N ARG A 11 22.28 7.70 29.11
CA ARG A 11 21.01 6.96 28.94
C ARG A 11 20.47 7.00 27.52
N PHE A 12 20.72 8.08 26.77
CA PHE A 12 20.39 8.15 25.34
C PHE A 12 21.28 7.24 24.50
N GLY A 13 22.56 7.12 24.81
CA GLY A 13 23.49 6.22 24.10
C GLY A 13 23.17 4.74 24.32
N GLN A 14 22.66 4.36 25.49
CA GLN A 14 22.26 2.97 25.78
C GLN A 14 20.92 2.59 25.16
N LEU A 15 19.97 3.52 25.04
CA LEU A 15 18.70 3.29 24.37
C LEU A 15 18.85 3.13 22.84
N CYS A 16 19.77 3.86 22.21
CA CYS A 16 20.04 3.70 20.78
C CYS A 16 20.80 2.39 20.44
N LEU A 17 21.62 1.86 21.37
CA LEU A 17 22.31 0.58 21.17
C LEU A 17 21.35 -0.62 21.36
N CYS A 18 20.36 -0.51 22.26
CA CYS A 18 19.37 -1.57 22.43
C CYS A 18 18.35 -1.63 21.27
N ALA A 19 17.97 -0.49 20.67
CA ALA A 19 17.09 -0.46 19.50
C ALA A 19 17.74 -1.05 18.24
N GLY A 20 19.07 -0.96 18.11
CA GLY A 20 19.80 -1.53 16.96
C GLY A 20 20.00 -3.05 17.02
N LEU A 21 19.90 -3.66 18.21
CA LEU A 21 20.13 -5.10 18.40
C LEU A 21 18.84 -5.94 18.36
N VAL A 22 17.66 -5.34 18.53
CA VAL A 22 16.36 -6.04 18.49
C VAL A 22 15.85 -6.24 17.07
N LEU A 23 16.36 -5.49 16.07
CA LEU A 23 15.97 -5.64 14.67
C LEU A 23 16.69 -6.80 13.93
N LEU A 24 17.73 -7.42 14.51
CA LEU A 24 18.50 -8.48 13.88
C LEU A 24 17.84 -9.89 13.90
N PRO A 25 17.03 -10.30 14.88
CA PRO A 25 16.40 -11.63 14.82
C PRO A 25 15.15 -11.68 13.92
N ALA A 26 14.47 -10.56 13.68
CA ALA A 26 13.28 -10.55 12.81
C ALA A 26 13.60 -10.77 11.32
N LEU A 27 14.84 -10.51 10.89
CA LEU A 27 15.27 -10.74 9.51
C LEU A 27 15.64 -12.21 9.21
N THR A 28 15.79 -13.05 10.21
CA THR A 28 16.19 -14.46 10.02
C THR A 28 14.99 -15.43 9.96
N GLN A 29 13.78 -15.01 10.35
CA GLN A 29 12.58 -15.87 10.33
C GLN A 29 11.77 -15.77 9.03
N ALA A 30 12.04 -14.82 8.15
CA ALA A 30 11.27 -14.57 6.92
C ALA A 30 11.82 -15.31 5.67
N ALA A 31 12.62 -16.33 5.84
CA ALA A 31 12.97 -17.23 4.74
C ALA A 31 11.99 -18.41 4.66
N GLU A 32 10.68 -18.15 4.79
CA GLU A 32 9.70 -19.15 4.39
C GLU A 32 9.90 -19.46 2.91
N SER A 33 10.12 -20.74 2.62
CA SER A 33 10.30 -21.23 1.26
C SER A 33 9.11 -20.85 0.40
N ASP A 34 9.33 -20.07 -0.67
CA ASP A 34 8.30 -19.84 -1.66
C ASP A 34 8.08 -21.13 -2.48
N PRO A 35 6.98 -21.85 -2.24
CA PRO A 35 6.74 -23.12 -2.93
C PRO A 35 6.53 -22.95 -4.44
N TRP A 36 6.23 -21.71 -4.88
CA TRP A 36 5.98 -21.39 -6.28
C TRP A 36 7.04 -20.46 -6.89
N GLU A 37 8.21 -20.38 -6.28
CA GLU A 37 9.32 -19.53 -6.74
C GLU A 37 9.67 -19.77 -8.22
N GLY A 38 9.64 -21.03 -8.66
CA GLY A 38 9.89 -21.40 -10.06
C GLY A 38 8.90 -20.81 -11.06
N PHE A 39 7.66 -20.49 -10.62
CA PHE A 39 6.67 -19.74 -11.40
C PHE A 39 6.77 -18.24 -11.14
N ASN A 40 6.90 -17.84 -9.89
CA ASN A 40 6.84 -16.46 -9.47
C ASN A 40 8.00 -15.62 -10.01
N ARG A 41 9.24 -16.15 -10.01
CA ARG A 41 10.42 -15.39 -10.51
C ARG A 41 10.33 -15.07 -12.01
N PRO A 42 9.99 -15.99 -12.92
CA PRO A 42 9.76 -15.64 -14.33
C PRO A 42 8.68 -14.56 -14.52
N VAL A 43 7.55 -14.66 -13.82
CA VAL A 43 6.47 -13.65 -13.90
C VAL A 43 6.93 -12.32 -13.33
N PHE A 44 7.65 -12.33 -12.21
CA PHE A 44 8.27 -11.14 -11.64
C PHE A 44 9.24 -10.47 -12.64
N THR A 45 10.12 -11.26 -13.28
CA THR A 45 11.07 -10.74 -14.27
C THR A 45 10.33 -10.12 -15.47
N PHE A 46 9.22 -10.73 -15.92
CA PHE A 46 8.37 -10.17 -16.95
C PHE A 46 7.79 -8.82 -16.52
N ASN A 47 7.19 -8.73 -15.32
CA ASN A 47 6.64 -7.50 -14.78
C ASN A 47 7.73 -6.42 -14.59
N ASP A 48 8.88 -6.79 -14.05
CA ASP A 48 10.02 -5.89 -13.82
C ASP A 48 10.60 -5.35 -15.13
N THR A 49 10.59 -6.16 -16.18
CA THR A 49 11.00 -5.73 -17.54
C THR A 49 10.04 -4.67 -18.08
N ILE A 50 8.73 -4.90 -17.98
CA ILE A 50 7.72 -3.92 -18.41
C ILE A 50 7.82 -2.64 -17.57
N ASP A 51 7.99 -2.77 -16.24
CA ASP A 51 8.19 -1.61 -15.38
C ASP A 51 9.42 -0.81 -15.80
N THR A 52 10.56 -1.45 -15.95
CA THR A 52 11.84 -0.79 -16.24
C THR A 52 11.83 -0.06 -17.58
N TYR A 53 11.26 -0.66 -18.63
CA TYR A 53 11.33 -0.12 -20.00
C TYR A 53 10.10 0.70 -20.42
N ALA A 54 8.99 0.58 -19.70
CA ALA A 54 7.76 1.31 -20.05
C ALA A 54 7.22 2.13 -18.87
N LEU A 55 6.80 1.49 -17.77
CA LEU A 55 6.05 2.17 -16.73
C LEU A 55 6.90 3.18 -15.93
N LYS A 56 8.13 2.80 -15.56
CA LYS A 56 9.05 3.68 -14.84
C LYS A 56 9.45 4.93 -15.65
N PRO A 57 9.82 4.85 -16.95
CA PRO A 57 10.04 6.04 -17.76
C PRO A 57 8.81 6.93 -17.88
N LEU A 58 7.60 6.34 -18.00
CA LEU A 58 6.36 7.10 -18.03
C LEU A 58 6.11 7.83 -16.70
N ALA A 59 6.31 7.15 -15.56
CA ALA A 59 6.18 7.75 -14.24
C ALA A 59 7.20 8.88 -13.99
N GLN A 60 8.44 8.71 -14.43
CA GLN A 60 9.46 9.75 -14.37
C GLN A 60 9.12 10.95 -15.27
N GLY A 61 8.61 10.70 -16.49
CA GLY A 61 8.12 11.73 -17.39
C GLY A 61 6.94 12.49 -16.79
N TYR A 62 6.00 11.79 -16.18
CA TYR A 62 4.86 12.38 -15.47
C TYR A 62 5.34 13.32 -14.37
N GLN A 63 6.23 12.90 -13.46
CA GLN A 63 6.80 13.77 -12.43
C GLN A 63 7.60 14.96 -12.99
N ALA A 64 8.28 14.78 -14.12
CA ALA A 64 9.09 15.84 -14.70
C ALA A 64 8.26 16.99 -15.30
N ILE A 65 7.05 16.71 -15.79
CA ILE A 65 6.19 17.70 -16.46
C ILE A 65 5.03 18.18 -15.59
N THR A 66 4.67 17.44 -14.54
CA THR A 66 3.52 17.74 -13.68
C THR A 66 3.98 18.46 -12.43
N PRO A 67 3.52 19.69 -12.15
CA PRO A 67 3.81 20.36 -10.88
C PRO A 67 3.27 19.58 -9.68
N GLN A 68 4.00 19.58 -8.57
CA GLN A 68 3.69 18.79 -7.38
C GLN A 68 2.23 18.93 -6.91
N PHE A 69 1.66 20.15 -6.93
CA PHE A 69 0.28 20.34 -6.49
C PHE A 69 -0.75 19.64 -7.38
N LEU A 70 -0.43 19.43 -8.67
CA LEU A 70 -1.27 18.67 -9.60
C LEU A 70 -1.09 17.17 -9.39
N GLU A 71 0.13 16.68 -9.12
CA GLU A 71 0.37 15.29 -8.75
C GLU A 71 -0.42 14.95 -7.47
N ASP A 72 -0.27 15.76 -6.41
CA ASP A 72 -1.00 15.58 -5.17
C ASP A 72 -2.52 15.58 -5.40
N GLY A 73 -3.00 16.51 -6.23
CA GLY A 73 -4.42 16.60 -6.55
C GLY A 73 -4.96 15.40 -7.32
N ILE A 74 -4.22 14.91 -8.32
CA ILE A 74 -4.58 13.72 -9.09
C ILE A 74 -4.57 12.49 -8.17
N HIS A 75 -3.51 12.33 -7.37
CA HIS A 75 -3.40 11.25 -6.39
C HIS A 75 -4.57 11.25 -5.40
N ASN A 76 -4.95 12.42 -4.89
CA ASN A 76 -6.09 12.57 -3.97
C ASN A 76 -7.43 12.20 -4.64
N VAL A 77 -7.63 12.52 -5.93
CA VAL A 77 -8.83 12.09 -6.67
C VAL A 77 -8.90 10.57 -6.72
N PHE A 78 -7.81 9.88 -7.05
CA PHE A 78 -7.77 8.42 -7.09
C PHE A 78 -7.99 7.81 -5.71
N ASN A 79 -7.38 8.37 -4.67
CA ASN A 79 -7.62 7.94 -3.29
C ASN A 79 -9.08 8.12 -2.87
N ASN A 80 -9.70 9.26 -3.19
CA ASN A 80 -11.13 9.50 -2.88
C ASN A 80 -12.06 8.51 -3.60
N VAL A 81 -11.69 8.09 -4.81
CA VAL A 81 -12.40 7.02 -5.53
C VAL A 81 -12.17 5.66 -4.85
N GLY A 82 -10.95 5.38 -4.40
CA GLY A 82 -10.58 4.15 -3.68
C GLY A 82 -11.27 4.04 -2.32
N ASP A 83 -11.51 5.16 -1.62
CA ASP A 83 -12.20 5.19 -0.32
C ASP A 83 -13.62 4.57 -0.37
N VAL A 84 -14.23 4.47 -1.57
CA VAL A 84 -15.50 3.74 -1.75
C VAL A 84 -15.32 2.22 -1.57
N GLY A 85 -14.19 1.68 -2.08
CA GLY A 85 -13.83 0.28 -1.87
C GLY A 85 -13.45 -0.01 -0.42
N ASN A 86 -12.69 0.90 0.21
CA ASN A 86 -12.33 0.82 1.62
C ASN A 86 -13.58 0.76 2.49
N LEU A 87 -14.51 1.72 2.34
CA LEU A 87 -15.80 1.75 3.04
C LEU A 87 -16.54 0.41 2.94
N ALA A 88 -16.60 -0.19 1.76
CA ALA A 88 -17.30 -1.46 1.58
C ALA A 88 -16.61 -2.59 2.35
N ASN A 89 -15.28 -2.64 2.33
CA ASN A 89 -14.50 -3.65 3.04
C ASN A 89 -14.54 -3.44 4.55
N ASP A 90 -14.49 -2.20 5.05
CA ASP A 90 -14.68 -1.88 6.47
C ASP A 90 -16.03 -2.40 7.00
N LEU A 91 -17.10 -2.16 6.26
CA LEU A 91 -18.42 -2.67 6.63
C LEU A 91 -18.46 -4.20 6.65
N LEU A 92 -17.80 -4.88 5.70
CA LEU A 92 -17.70 -6.34 5.65
C LEU A 92 -16.85 -6.92 6.78
N GLN A 93 -15.88 -6.15 7.28
CA GLN A 93 -15.05 -6.49 8.42
C GLN A 93 -15.68 -6.10 9.77
N GLY A 94 -16.77 -5.34 9.76
CA GLY A 94 -17.42 -4.84 10.97
C GLY A 94 -16.74 -3.63 11.62
N LYS A 95 -15.84 -2.97 10.90
CA LYS A 95 -15.11 -1.76 11.32
C LYS A 95 -15.97 -0.51 11.12
N VAL A 96 -16.95 -0.32 11.99
CA VAL A 96 -17.97 0.74 11.83
C VAL A 96 -17.40 2.14 11.98
N GLU A 97 -16.37 2.32 12.80
CA GLU A 97 -15.70 3.61 12.99
C GLU A 97 -14.94 4.01 11.72
N GLU A 98 -14.14 3.11 11.17
CA GLU A 98 -13.39 3.29 9.93
C GLU A 98 -14.34 3.54 8.75
N ALA A 99 -15.41 2.76 8.63
CA ALA A 99 -16.46 2.97 7.65
C ALA A 99 -17.12 4.37 7.77
N GLY A 100 -17.28 4.88 9.00
CA GLY A 100 -17.74 6.25 9.27
C GLY A 100 -16.71 7.30 8.83
N ILE A 101 -15.44 7.06 9.05
CA ILE A 101 -14.34 7.91 8.59
C ILE A 101 -14.33 7.95 7.07
N ASP A 102 -14.35 6.82 6.38
CA ASP A 102 -14.31 6.76 4.92
C ASP A 102 -15.54 7.40 4.28
N THR A 103 -16.73 7.17 4.85
CA THR A 103 -17.94 7.87 4.41
C THR A 103 -17.77 9.38 4.49
N SER A 104 -17.23 9.88 5.61
CA SER A 104 -16.99 11.29 5.83
C SER A 104 -15.94 11.84 4.87
N ARG A 105 -14.86 11.10 4.63
CA ARG A 105 -13.81 11.46 3.66
C ARG A 105 -14.40 11.60 2.26
N VAL A 106 -15.10 10.59 1.77
CA VAL A 106 -15.76 10.63 0.44
C VAL A 106 -16.68 11.84 0.32
N LEU A 107 -17.51 12.11 1.34
CA LEU A 107 -18.41 13.26 1.35
C LEU A 107 -17.65 14.60 1.31
N PHE A 108 -16.72 14.81 2.24
CA PHE A 108 -16.01 16.08 2.35
C PHE A 108 -15.04 16.32 1.20
N ASN A 109 -14.32 15.31 0.78
CA ASN A 109 -13.39 15.41 -0.33
C ASN A 109 -14.12 15.62 -1.65
N THR A 110 -15.26 14.97 -1.87
CA THR A 110 -16.05 15.16 -3.09
C THR A 110 -16.70 16.55 -3.13
N THR A 111 -17.29 17.01 -2.01
CA THR A 111 -18.05 18.26 -1.98
C THR A 111 -17.17 19.50 -1.82
N PHE A 112 -16.29 19.50 -0.85
CA PHE A 112 -15.42 20.64 -0.53
C PHE A 112 -14.02 20.53 -1.13
N GLY A 113 -13.58 19.30 -1.49
CA GLY A 113 -12.30 19.00 -2.07
C GLY A 113 -12.29 18.96 -3.60
N LEU A 114 -13.32 19.45 -4.30
CA LEU A 114 -13.43 19.42 -5.77
C LEU A 114 -13.25 17.99 -6.33
N LEU A 115 -14.20 17.09 -6.00
CA LEU A 115 -14.18 15.67 -6.36
C LEU A 115 -12.96 14.90 -5.83
N GLY A 116 -12.39 15.35 -4.73
CA GLY A 116 -11.24 14.73 -4.09
C GLY A 116 -9.90 15.36 -4.44
N PHE A 117 -9.83 16.35 -5.33
CA PHE A 117 -8.57 17.01 -5.69
C PHE A 117 -7.84 17.59 -4.47
N PHE A 118 -8.57 18.15 -3.51
CA PHE A 118 -8.06 18.54 -2.21
C PHE A 118 -8.50 17.54 -1.15
N ASP A 119 -7.55 16.95 -0.43
CA ASP A 119 -7.85 16.08 0.71
C ASP A 119 -8.23 16.93 1.93
N VAL A 120 -9.51 17.24 2.02
CA VAL A 120 -10.12 17.98 3.13
C VAL A 120 -10.25 17.05 4.35
N GLY A 121 -10.55 15.78 4.13
CA GLY A 121 -10.73 14.78 5.19
C GLY A 121 -9.49 14.67 6.09
N THR A 122 -8.30 14.51 5.51
CA THR A 122 -7.05 14.45 6.29
C THR A 122 -6.80 15.75 7.08
N LYS A 123 -7.14 16.92 6.53
CA LYS A 123 -7.04 18.20 7.25
C LYS A 123 -8.02 18.32 8.42
N MET A 124 -9.12 17.57 8.38
CA MET A 124 -10.08 17.46 9.48
C MET A 124 -9.70 16.38 10.52
N GLY A 125 -8.57 15.68 10.32
CA GLY A 125 -8.11 14.61 11.20
C GLY A 125 -8.67 13.22 10.86
N LEU A 126 -9.41 13.10 9.74
CA LEU A 126 -9.94 11.82 9.25
C LEU A 126 -8.82 11.12 8.46
N GLN A 127 -8.10 10.22 9.11
CA GLN A 127 -7.01 9.49 8.46
C GLN A 127 -7.58 8.47 7.47
N ARG A 128 -6.89 8.32 6.32
CA ARG A 128 -7.23 7.31 5.35
C ARG A 128 -6.71 5.94 5.80
N ASN A 129 -7.56 4.95 5.76
CA ASN A 129 -7.17 3.55 5.77
C ASN A 129 -7.03 3.03 4.32
N ASP A 130 -6.63 1.77 4.16
CA ASP A 130 -6.49 1.16 2.84
C ASP A 130 -6.88 -0.32 2.97
N GLU A 131 -8.11 -0.60 2.62
CA GLU A 131 -8.76 -1.88 2.77
C GLU A 131 -9.10 -2.53 1.43
N ASP A 132 -9.00 -3.84 1.36
CA ASP A 132 -9.40 -4.63 0.21
C ASP A 132 -10.06 -5.95 0.63
N PHE A 133 -10.69 -6.63 -0.32
CA PHE A 133 -11.38 -7.88 -0.03
C PHE A 133 -10.45 -9.03 0.36
N GLY A 134 -9.17 -8.99 -0.04
CA GLY A 134 -8.15 -9.93 0.46
C GLY A 134 -7.92 -9.78 1.96
N GLN A 135 -7.91 -8.54 2.48
CA GLN A 135 -7.87 -8.26 3.92
C GLN A 135 -9.15 -8.73 4.60
N THR A 136 -10.31 -8.43 4.03
CA THR A 136 -11.62 -8.90 4.51
C THR A 136 -11.64 -10.43 4.68
N LEU A 137 -11.17 -11.16 3.69
CA LEU A 137 -11.02 -12.62 3.79
C LEU A 137 -10.05 -13.04 4.90
N GLY A 138 -8.97 -12.28 5.11
CA GLY A 138 -8.04 -12.50 6.21
C GLY A 138 -8.67 -12.32 7.57
N VAL A 139 -9.41 -11.23 7.78
CA VAL A 139 -10.18 -10.96 9.02
C VAL A 139 -11.24 -12.05 9.27
N TRP A 140 -11.82 -12.60 8.21
CA TRP A 140 -12.75 -13.75 8.32
C TRP A 140 -12.05 -15.08 8.58
N GLY A 141 -10.71 -15.08 8.72
CA GLY A 141 -9.92 -16.25 9.10
C GLY A 141 -9.37 -17.09 7.95
N LEU A 142 -9.45 -16.60 6.70
CA LEU A 142 -8.79 -17.26 5.58
C LEU A 142 -7.27 -16.98 5.63
N ASN A 143 -6.50 -18.07 5.63
CA ASN A 143 -5.04 -17.97 5.49
C ASN A 143 -4.65 -17.37 4.15
N SER A 144 -3.52 -16.63 4.10
CA SER A 144 -3.01 -16.00 2.88
C SER A 144 -2.75 -17.01 1.75
N GLY A 145 -2.40 -18.26 2.11
CA GLY A 145 -1.91 -19.25 1.17
C GLY A 145 -0.53 -18.88 0.60
N PRO A 146 -0.04 -19.63 -0.40
CA PRO A 146 1.23 -19.35 -1.05
C PRO A 146 1.32 -17.97 -1.66
N TYR A 147 2.54 -17.40 -1.66
CA TYR A 147 2.85 -16.19 -2.41
C TYR A 147 2.70 -16.42 -3.91
N LEU A 148 2.15 -15.46 -4.61
CA LEU A 148 1.87 -15.52 -6.04
C LEU A 148 2.20 -14.18 -6.70
N VAL A 149 2.93 -14.21 -7.82
CA VAL A 149 3.12 -13.03 -8.66
C VAL A 149 2.14 -13.07 -9.82
N LEU A 150 1.27 -12.07 -9.90
CA LEU A 150 0.31 -11.95 -10.99
C LEU A 150 0.91 -11.16 -12.16
N PRO A 151 0.74 -11.62 -13.41
CA PRO A 151 1.18 -10.86 -14.58
C PRO A 151 0.54 -9.48 -14.60
N LEU A 152 1.35 -8.43 -14.74
CA LEU A 152 0.97 -7.01 -14.74
C LEU A 152 0.42 -6.45 -13.41
N LEU A 153 -0.10 -7.30 -12.53
CA LEU A 153 -0.71 -6.89 -11.26
C LEU A 153 0.26 -6.99 -10.07
N GLY A 154 1.43 -7.62 -10.26
CA GLY A 154 2.49 -7.66 -9.27
C GLY A 154 2.29 -8.67 -8.14
N PRO A 155 2.87 -8.40 -6.94
CA PRO A 155 2.85 -9.30 -5.80
C PRO A 155 1.43 -9.54 -5.27
N SER A 156 1.17 -10.78 -4.83
CA SER A 156 -0.10 -11.22 -4.28
C SER A 156 0.09 -12.48 -3.43
N THR A 157 -1.00 -12.98 -2.85
CA THR A 157 -1.15 -14.33 -2.32
C THR A 157 -2.35 -14.99 -2.99
N VAL A 158 -2.57 -16.28 -2.76
CA VAL A 158 -3.78 -16.95 -3.30
C VAL A 158 -5.06 -16.29 -2.78
N ARG A 159 -5.10 -15.96 -1.49
CA ARG A 159 -6.22 -15.23 -0.88
C ARG A 159 -6.42 -13.86 -1.52
N ASP A 160 -5.37 -13.06 -1.57
CA ASP A 160 -5.44 -11.68 -2.05
C ASP A 160 -5.75 -11.63 -3.56
N ALA A 161 -5.23 -12.57 -4.35
CA ALA A 161 -5.57 -12.71 -5.77
C ALA A 161 -7.05 -13.04 -5.98
N SER A 162 -7.64 -13.87 -5.11
CA SER A 162 -9.09 -14.15 -5.15
C SER A 162 -9.92 -12.94 -4.75
N GLY A 163 -9.43 -12.12 -3.82
CA GLY A 163 -10.05 -10.88 -3.36
C GLY A 163 -10.14 -9.80 -4.45
N LYS A 164 -9.20 -9.77 -5.41
CA LYS A 164 -9.23 -8.80 -6.52
C LYS A 164 -10.48 -8.92 -7.40
N ILE A 165 -11.14 -10.08 -7.42
CA ILE A 165 -12.38 -10.26 -8.20
C ILE A 165 -13.54 -9.43 -7.61
N PRO A 166 -13.92 -9.58 -6.32
CA PRO A 166 -14.91 -8.70 -5.70
C PRO A 166 -14.50 -7.23 -5.73
N ASP A 167 -13.23 -6.90 -5.44
CA ASP A 167 -12.74 -5.53 -5.48
C ASP A 167 -12.98 -4.86 -6.83
N SER A 168 -12.83 -5.59 -7.94
CA SER A 168 -13.07 -5.05 -9.28
C SER A 168 -14.51 -4.57 -9.51
N PHE A 169 -15.48 -5.07 -8.74
CA PHE A 169 -16.86 -4.59 -8.77
C PHE A 169 -17.07 -3.37 -7.86
N LEU A 170 -16.17 -3.12 -6.91
CA LEU A 170 -16.20 -1.95 -6.03
C LEU A 170 -15.45 -0.76 -6.64
N GLU A 171 -14.68 -0.98 -7.70
CA GLU A 171 -13.96 0.09 -8.40
C GLU A 171 -14.94 0.97 -9.20
N PRO A 172 -15.09 2.27 -8.87
CA PRO A 172 -15.99 3.18 -9.59
C PRO A 172 -15.67 3.33 -11.07
N TYR A 173 -14.42 3.13 -11.49
CA TYR A 173 -14.03 3.14 -12.91
C TYR A 173 -14.77 2.11 -13.74
N SER A 174 -15.13 0.97 -13.16
CA SER A 174 -15.84 -0.11 -13.86
C SER A 174 -17.21 0.35 -14.38
N TYR A 175 -17.76 1.42 -13.84
CA TYR A 175 -19.06 1.97 -14.18
C TYR A 175 -18.99 3.15 -15.17
N ILE A 176 -17.80 3.55 -15.62
CA ILE A 176 -17.64 4.55 -16.67
C ILE A 176 -17.97 3.92 -18.02
N ASN A 177 -19.06 4.34 -18.65
CA ASN A 177 -19.53 3.80 -19.93
C ASN A 177 -18.60 4.15 -21.10
N ASP A 178 -17.97 5.32 -21.09
CA ASP A 178 -17.02 5.72 -22.11
C ASP A 178 -15.71 4.92 -21.95
N VAL A 179 -15.51 3.97 -22.86
CA VAL A 179 -14.34 3.08 -22.80
C VAL A 179 -13.00 3.82 -22.91
N PRO A 180 -12.82 4.77 -23.84
CA PRO A 180 -11.60 5.58 -23.89
C PRO A 180 -11.34 6.34 -22.58
N ALA A 181 -12.31 7.04 -22.03
CA ALA A 181 -12.17 7.79 -20.77
C ALA A 181 -11.81 6.87 -19.61
N ARG A 182 -12.49 5.73 -19.49
CA ARG A 182 -12.18 4.71 -18.46
C ARG A 182 -10.75 4.20 -18.56
N ASN A 183 -10.29 3.87 -19.78
CA ASN A 183 -8.94 3.36 -19.97
C ASN A 183 -7.88 4.42 -19.70
N VAL A 184 -8.12 5.69 -20.09
CA VAL A 184 -7.22 6.80 -19.77
C VAL A 184 -7.13 6.99 -18.26
N ALA A 185 -8.27 7.01 -17.54
CA ALA A 185 -8.26 7.14 -16.08
C ALA A 185 -7.44 6.03 -15.41
N ARG A 186 -7.62 4.77 -15.82
CA ARG A 186 -6.82 3.64 -15.29
C ARG A 186 -5.32 3.76 -15.59
N VAL A 187 -4.97 4.20 -16.80
CA VAL A 187 -3.55 4.38 -17.15
C VAL A 187 -2.94 5.52 -16.32
N VAL A 188 -3.65 6.63 -16.13
CA VAL A 188 -3.18 7.73 -15.29
C VAL A 188 -3.01 7.28 -13.85
N ASP A 189 -3.96 6.55 -13.27
CA ASP A 189 -3.90 5.99 -11.92
C ASP A 189 -2.67 5.08 -11.73
N VAL A 190 -2.44 4.16 -12.67
CA VAL A 190 -1.26 3.27 -12.66
C VAL A 190 0.05 4.06 -12.73
N VAL A 191 0.12 5.09 -13.58
CA VAL A 191 1.31 5.94 -13.72
C VAL A 191 1.54 6.78 -12.47
N ASP A 192 0.50 7.38 -11.90
CA ASP A 192 0.54 8.16 -10.66
C ASP A 192 0.98 7.29 -9.47
N THR A 193 0.35 6.12 -9.30
CA THR A 193 0.76 5.14 -8.28
C THR A 193 2.23 4.75 -8.43
N ARG A 194 2.69 4.49 -9.67
CA ARG A 194 4.11 4.15 -9.90
C ARG A 194 5.03 5.34 -9.62
N ALA A 195 4.60 6.54 -9.93
CA ALA A 195 5.35 7.77 -9.64
C ALA A 195 5.57 7.95 -8.12
N SER A 196 4.54 7.74 -7.31
CA SER A 196 4.64 7.83 -5.85
C SER A 196 5.66 6.85 -5.25
N LEU A 197 5.89 5.71 -5.91
CA LEU A 197 6.82 4.66 -5.47
C LEU A 197 8.27 4.86 -5.93
N LEU A 198 8.57 5.84 -6.81
CA LEU A 198 9.93 6.04 -7.33
C LEU A 198 10.96 6.36 -6.23
N SER A 199 10.54 7.08 -5.19
CA SER A 199 11.41 7.41 -4.06
C SER A 199 11.70 6.18 -3.17
N ALA A 200 10.72 5.31 -2.98
CA ALA A 200 10.84 4.11 -2.16
C ALA A 200 11.72 3.04 -2.83
N GLU A 201 11.83 3.03 -4.14
CA GLU A 201 12.67 2.09 -4.89
C GLU A 201 14.17 2.17 -4.48
N LYS A 202 14.61 3.32 -3.97
CA LYS A 202 16.00 3.53 -3.50
C LYS A 202 16.38 2.67 -2.29
N PHE A 203 15.39 2.17 -1.55
CA PHE A 203 15.60 1.31 -0.38
C PHE A 203 15.69 -0.17 -0.73
N ILE A 204 15.42 -0.55 -1.99
CA ILE A 204 15.54 -1.94 -2.44
C ILE A 204 17.02 -2.31 -2.45
N SER A 205 17.35 -3.37 -1.70
CA SER A 205 18.73 -3.89 -1.61
C SER A 205 18.74 -5.41 -1.78
N GLY A 206 19.83 -5.94 -2.34
CA GLY A 206 19.99 -7.37 -2.59
C GLY A 206 19.11 -7.88 -3.74
N ASP A 207 18.56 -9.08 -3.59
CA ASP A 207 17.67 -9.68 -4.59
C ASP A 207 16.29 -9.00 -4.58
N LYS A 208 15.98 -8.27 -5.65
CA LYS A 208 14.76 -7.48 -5.79
C LYS A 208 13.49 -8.31 -5.61
N TYR A 209 13.48 -9.55 -6.14
CA TYR A 209 12.35 -10.45 -5.98
C TYR A 209 12.08 -10.76 -4.50
N SER A 210 13.12 -11.24 -3.80
CA SER A 210 13.00 -11.59 -2.37
C SER A 210 12.65 -10.39 -1.51
N PHE A 211 13.22 -9.21 -1.81
CA PHE A 211 12.91 -7.97 -1.09
C PHE A 211 11.41 -7.63 -1.23
N ILE A 212 10.90 -7.59 -2.47
CA ILE A 212 9.50 -7.22 -2.73
C ILE A 212 8.54 -8.25 -2.17
N ARG A 213 8.86 -9.56 -2.28
CA ARG A 213 8.06 -10.63 -1.68
C ARG A 213 7.92 -10.45 -0.17
N ASN A 214 9.05 -10.27 0.51
CA ASN A 214 9.06 -10.15 1.97
C ASN A 214 8.34 -8.88 2.44
N ALA A 215 8.60 -7.74 1.78
CA ALA A 215 7.90 -6.49 2.06
C ALA A 215 6.38 -6.62 1.86
N TYR A 216 5.95 -7.28 0.79
CA TYR A 216 4.53 -7.53 0.53
C TYR A 216 3.89 -8.38 1.62
N LEU A 217 4.49 -9.53 1.96
CA LEU A 217 3.94 -10.44 2.97
C LEU A 217 3.83 -9.79 4.35
N GLN A 218 4.88 -9.07 4.77
CA GLN A 218 4.87 -8.34 6.05
C GLN A 218 3.81 -7.24 6.07
N MET A 219 3.70 -6.46 4.98
CA MET A 219 2.70 -5.41 4.88
C MET A 219 1.27 -5.99 4.91
N ARG A 220 1.05 -7.12 4.23
CA ARG A 220 -0.27 -7.79 4.22
C ARG A 220 -0.66 -8.33 5.59
N GLU A 221 0.29 -8.92 6.30
CA GLU A 221 0.04 -9.39 7.66
C GLU A 221 -0.29 -8.23 8.60
N PHE A 222 0.50 -7.15 8.55
CA PHE A 222 0.28 -5.93 9.31
C PHE A 222 -1.12 -5.33 9.04
N LYS A 223 -1.53 -5.25 7.78
CA LYS A 223 -2.84 -4.71 7.38
C LYS A 223 -4.00 -5.59 7.88
N VAL A 224 -3.92 -6.91 7.75
CA VAL A 224 -4.98 -7.83 8.22
C VAL A 224 -5.14 -7.80 9.74
N LYS A 225 -4.07 -7.46 10.47
CA LYS A 225 -4.07 -7.30 11.93
C LYS A 225 -4.30 -5.86 12.39
N ASP A 226 -4.72 -4.95 11.51
CA ASP A 226 -4.97 -3.53 11.80
C ASP A 226 -3.79 -2.81 12.47
N GLY A 227 -2.57 -3.18 12.12
CA GLY A 227 -1.37 -2.62 12.71
C GLY A 227 -0.97 -3.23 14.05
N GLU A 228 -1.73 -4.20 14.57
CA GLU A 228 -1.33 -4.93 15.76
C GLU A 228 -0.16 -5.86 15.43
N VAL A 229 0.99 -5.58 16.02
CA VAL A 229 2.16 -6.48 15.98
C VAL A 229 2.07 -7.34 17.22
N GLU A 230 1.96 -8.66 17.02
CA GLU A 230 2.12 -9.59 18.16
C GLU A 230 3.55 -9.44 18.68
N ASP A 231 3.69 -8.86 19.88
CA ASP A 231 4.94 -8.87 20.63
C ASP A 231 5.14 -10.29 21.18
N ASP A 232 5.70 -11.17 20.38
CA ASP A 232 6.20 -12.48 20.83
C ASP A 232 7.47 -12.26 21.68
N PHE A 233 7.27 -11.93 22.98
CA PHE A 233 8.30 -11.93 24.02
C PHE A 233 8.13 -13.11 24.97
#